data_5677573d0e41300a7117e97efc047807
#
_entry.id   5677573d0e41300a7117e97efc047807
#
_cell.length_a   1.000
_cell.length_b   1.000
_cell.length_c   1.000
_cell.angle_alpha   90.00
_cell.angle_beta   90.00
_cell.angle_gamma   90.00
#
_symmetry.space_group_name_H-M   'P 1'
#
loop_
_entity.id
_entity.type
_entity.pdbx_description
1 polymer ?
#
loop_
_entity_poly.entity_id
_entity_poly.type
_entity_poly.pdbx_seq_one_letter_code
_entity_poly.pdbx_strand_id
1 'polypeptide(L)'
;PIYGLPTSRAGEFECDGLGAKFAVDIDPLMVVSMGTGTTLVQVNGDVISHAGGISMGGGTMQGLSRLLLNVRNIPNLIEMASHGDLSKVNLQIKDISKDVLEGLPMHATASLFGKAVNNQVSNEDVAKGIIVMVLETIGSAAVLSTLNSGIKDFCMIGNLTRMEECREVFSVME
;
A
#
# COMPACT_ATOMS: atom_id res chain seq x y z
N PRO A 1 12.84 16.83 30.05
CA PRO A 1 11.79 15.98 30.63
C PRO A 1 10.42 16.50 30.25
N ILE A 2 9.48 15.62 29.91
CA ILE A 2 8.08 15.96 29.65
C ILE A 2 7.33 15.72 30.96
N TYR A 3 6.64 16.76 31.45
CA TYR A 3 5.94 16.73 32.74
C TYR A 3 6.80 16.29 33.93
N GLY A 4 8.12 16.61 33.91
CA GLY A 4 9.05 16.24 34.97
C GLY A 4 9.54 14.77 34.93
N LEU A 5 9.07 13.98 33.98
CA LEU A 5 9.49 12.57 33.81
C LEU A 5 10.78 12.49 32.97
N PRO A 6 11.68 11.54 33.28
CA PRO A 6 12.82 11.24 32.40
C PRO A 6 12.31 10.89 30.99
N THR A 7 12.89 11.53 29.99
CA THR A 7 12.49 11.33 28.58
C THR A 7 13.71 11.14 27.72
N SER A 8 13.63 10.17 26.81
CA SER A 8 14.59 9.96 25.72
C SER A 8 13.92 10.20 24.37
N ARG A 9 14.70 10.46 23.35
CA ARG A 9 14.25 10.55 21.97
C ARG A 9 14.78 9.35 21.21
N ALA A 10 13.94 8.74 20.38
CA ALA A 10 14.35 7.73 19.41
C ALA A 10 13.91 8.17 18.02
N GLY A 11 14.60 7.74 16.98
CA GLY A 11 14.22 7.98 15.60
C GLY A 11 12.95 7.19 15.22
N GLU A 12 12.07 7.82 14.45
CA GLU A 12 10.82 7.15 13.99
C GLU A 12 11.14 5.85 13.26
N PHE A 13 12.05 5.86 12.29
CA PHE A 13 12.42 4.68 11.51
C PHE A 13 13.06 3.58 12.35
N GLU A 14 13.85 3.97 13.35
CA GLU A 14 14.43 3.03 14.31
C GLU A 14 13.32 2.36 15.15
N CYS A 15 12.35 3.14 15.62
CA CYS A 15 11.21 2.62 16.36
C CYS A 15 10.35 1.68 15.50
N ASP A 16 10.06 2.06 14.25
CA ASP A 16 9.31 1.23 13.32
C ASP A 16 10.02 -0.10 13.06
N GLY A 17 11.33 -0.07 12.79
CA GLY A 17 12.13 -1.27 12.54
C GLY A 17 12.23 -2.19 13.77
N LEU A 18 12.56 -1.65 14.95
CA LEU A 18 12.65 -2.42 16.20
C LEU A 18 11.28 -3.01 16.58
N GLY A 19 10.23 -2.19 16.49
CA GLY A 19 8.87 -2.62 16.83
C GLY A 19 8.39 -3.75 15.93
N ALA A 20 8.61 -3.64 14.61
CA ALA A 20 8.25 -4.68 13.66
C ALA A 20 9.03 -5.97 13.90
N LYS A 21 10.38 -5.89 14.02
CA LYS A 21 11.25 -7.04 14.32
C LYS A 21 10.79 -7.76 15.57
N PHE A 22 10.49 -7.02 16.64
CA PHE A 22 10.01 -7.61 17.90
C PHE A 22 8.64 -8.29 17.76
N ALA A 23 7.75 -7.72 16.93
CA ALA A 23 6.39 -8.23 16.80
C ALA A 23 6.30 -9.50 15.97
N VAL A 24 7.14 -9.66 14.92
CA VAL A 24 7.07 -10.78 13.98
C VAL A 24 8.21 -11.80 14.13
N ASP A 25 9.28 -11.46 14.84
CA ASP A 25 10.49 -12.29 15.04
C ASP A 25 11.09 -12.81 13.72
N ILE A 26 11.14 -11.94 12.70
CA ILE A 26 11.69 -12.23 11.36
C ILE A 26 12.85 -11.28 11.09
N ASP A 27 13.94 -11.83 10.52
CA ASP A 27 15.14 -11.11 10.15
C ASP A 27 15.89 -11.85 9.02
N PRO A 28 16.20 -11.24 7.86
CA PRO A 28 15.99 -9.82 7.54
C PRO A 28 14.54 -9.50 7.17
N LEU A 29 14.15 -8.22 7.29
CA LEU A 29 12.77 -7.77 7.15
C LEU A 29 12.69 -6.39 6.47
N MET A 30 11.72 -6.19 5.57
CA MET A 30 11.32 -4.86 5.09
C MET A 30 10.06 -4.40 5.81
N VAL A 31 10.16 -3.31 6.55
CA VAL A 31 9.01 -2.66 7.20
C VAL A 31 8.43 -1.62 6.26
N VAL A 32 7.13 -1.74 5.98
CA VAL A 32 6.37 -0.81 5.13
C VAL A 32 5.43 -0.01 6.02
N SER A 33 5.84 1.20 6.39
CA SER A 33 5.11 2.08 7.30
C SER A 33 4.14 2.96 6.52
N MET A 34 2.85 2.61 6.54
CA MET A 34 1.79 3.24 5.76
C MET A 34 1.03 4.29 6.58
N GLY A 35 1.54 5.52 6.56
CA GLY A 35 0.96 6.70 7.18
C GLY A 35 0.27 7.62 6.18
N THR A 36 0.52 8.92 6.27
CA THR A 36 0.10 9.92 5.27
C THR A 36 0.73 9.67 3.91
N GLY A 37 2.02 9.39 3.87
CA GLY A 37 2.76 8.73 2.81
C GLY A 37 3.20 7.35 3.28
N THR A 38 4.16 6.74 2.59
CA THR A 38 4.71 5.42 2.97
C THR A 38 6.23 5.49 3.06
N THR A 39 6.77 4.96 4.14
CA THR A 39 8.21 4.82 4.39
C THR A 39 8.61 3.36 4.35
N LEU A 40 9.78 3.07 3.79
CA LEU A 40 10.37 1.75 3.70
C LEU A 40 11.59 1.71 4.64
N VAL A 41 11.58 0.82 5.62
CA VAL A 41 12.63 0.65 6.61
C VAL A 41 13.16 -0.77 6.53
N GLN A 42 14.42 -0.91 6.22
CA GLN A 42 15.11 -2.19 6.16
C GLN A 42 15.66 -2.55 7.53
N VAL A 43 15.39 -3.78 7.96
CA VAL A 43 15.97 -4.40 9.16
C VAL A 43 16.85 -5.56 8.72
N ASN A 44 18.10 -5.59 9.21
CA ASN A 44 19.03 -6.67 8.95
C ASN A 44 19.96 -6.82 10.17
N GLY A 45 19.71 -7.80 10.99
CA GLY A 45 20.35 -7.94 12.30
C GLY A 45 20.04 -6.73 13.19
N ASP A 46 21.08 -6.09 13.67
CA ASP A 46 20.99 -4.88 14.50
C ASP A 46 20.99 -3.58 13.68
N VAL A 47 21.09 -3.70 12.34
CA VAL A 47 21.12 -2.55 11.45
C VAL A 47 19.71 -2.23 10.97
N ILE A 48 19.23 -1.05 11.33
CA ILE A 48 17.96 -0.49 10.88
C ILE A 48 18.28 0.74 10.03
N SER A 49 17.78 0.75 8.81
CA SER A 49 18.08 1.82 7.86
C SER A 49 16.84 2.25 7.06
N HIS A 50 16.74 3.54 6.78
CA HIS A 50 15.74 4.08 5.88
C HIS A 50 16.08 3.68 4.44
N ALA A 51 15.32 2.77 3.86
CA ALA A 51 15.53 2.29 2.49
C ALA A 51 14.93 3.23 1.44
N GLY A 52 13.97 4.06 1.83
CA GLY A 52 13.30 5.00 0.95
C GLY A 52 11.87 5.28 1.38
N GLY A 53 11.11 5.91 0.49
CA GLY A 53 9.71 6.20 0.72
C GLY A 53 9.02 6.65 -0.55
N ILE A 54 7.70 6.65 -0.51
CA ILE A 54 6.86 7.15 -1.60
C ILE A 54 5.82 8.11 -1.06
N SER A 55 5.46 9.11 -1.86
CA SER A 55 4.42 10.10 -1.52
C SER A 55 3.00 9.55 -1.73
N MET A 56 2.83 8.23 -1.54
CA MET A 56 1.57 7.51 -1.68
C MET A 56 1.20 6.91 -0.33
N GLY A 57 -0.03 7.11 0.12
CA GLY A 57 -0.50 6.62 1.42
C GLY A 57 -1.90 7.12 1.76
N GLY A 58 -2.24 7.10 3.05
CA GLY A 58 -3.54 7.52 3.55
C GLY A 58 -3.88 8.98 3.19
N GLY A 59 -2.89 9.86 3.14
CA GLY A 59 -3.07 11.25 2.72
C GLY A 59 -3.51 11.37 1.26
N THR A 60 -2.88 10.60 0.36
CA THR A 60 -3.28 10.54 -1.06
C THR A 60 -4.69 10.00 -1.21
N MET A 61 -5.00 8.91 -0.51
CA MET A 61 -6.31 8.27 -0.52
C MET A 61 -7.40 9.26 -0.08
N GLN A 62 -7.21 9.96 1.04
CA GLN A 62 -8.15 10.96 1.53
C GLN A 62 -8.29 12.15 0.58
N GLY A 63 -7.16 12.66 0.05
CA GLY A 63 -7.14 13.79 -0.87
C GLY A 63 -7.93 13.52 -2.14
N LEU A 64 -7.68 12.40 -2.80
CA LEU A 64 -8.38 11.99 -4.02
C LEU A 64 -9.86 11.71 -3.75
N SER A 65 -10.19 11.02 -2.67
CA SER A 65 -11.59 10.78 -2.27
C SER A 65 -12.36 12.06 -2.07
N ARG A 66 -11.72 13.05 -1.43
CA ARG A 66 -12.33 14.36 -1.23
C ARG A 66 -12.53 15.13 -2.54
N LEU A 67 -11.53 15.12 -3.40
CA LEU A 67 -11.55 15.87 -4.66
C LEU A 67 -12.51 15.28 -5.69
N LEU A 68 -12.51 13.95 -5.85
CA LEU A 68 -13.24 13.28 -6.92
C LEU A 68 -14.65 12.84 -6.49
N LEU A 69 -14.83 12.44 -5.24
CA LEU A 69 -16.06 11.82 -4.73
C LEU A 69 -16.77 12.64 -3.65
N ASN A 70 -16.17 13.74 -3.19
CA ASN A 70 -16.62 14.51 -2.02
C ASN A 70 -16.71 13.66 -0.73
N VAL A 71 -15.98 12.56 -0.64
CA VAL A 71 -15.87 11.70 0.55
C VAL A 71 -14.77 12.22 1.46
N ARG A 72 -15.05 12.32 2.77
CA ARG A 72 -14.16 13.01 3.73
C ARG A 72 -13.38 12.07 4.66
N ASN A 73 -13.76 10.81 4.74
CA ASN A 73 -13.14 9.85 5.64
C ASN A 73 -12.98 8.48 4.98
N ILE A 74 -12.02 7.72 5.45
CA ILE A 74 -11.69 6.40 4.90
C ILE A 74 -12.84 5.39 5.08
N PRO A 75 -13.54 5.29 6.22
CA PRO A 75 -14.64 4.34 6.35
C PRO A 75 -15.73 4.51 5.29
N ASN A 76 -16.14 5.74 4.98
CA ASN A 76 -17.13 5.99 3.93
C ASN A 76 -16.59 5.66 2.52
N LEU A 77 -15.28 5.84 2.31
CA LEU A 77 -14.63 5.44 1.06
C LEU A 77 -14.64 3.91 0.89
N ILE A 78 -14.34 3.18 1.94
CA ILE A 78 -14.37 1.71 1.96
C ILE A 78 -15.80 1.20 1.68
N GLU A 79 -16.79 1.76 2.38
CA GLU A 79 -18.19 1.40 2.16
C GLU A 79 -18.60 1.63 0.71
N MET A 80 -18.27 2.79 0.14
CA MET A 80 -18.54 3.09 -1.27
C MET A 80 -17.82 2.09 -2.19
N ALA A 81 -16.52 1.83 -1.95
CA ALA A 81 -15.71 0.94 -2.76
C ALA A 81 -16.19 -0.52 -2.73
N SER A 82 -16.85 -0.96 -1.65
CA SER A 82 -17.38 -2.32 -1.53
C SER A 82 -18.43 -2.66 -2.62
N HIS A 83 -19.08 -1.64 -3.17
CA HIS A 83 -20.04 -1.76 -4.25
C HIS A 83 -19.44 -1.53 -5.64
N GLY A 84 -18.15 -1.19 -5.73
CA GLY A 84 -17.45 -0.87 -6.96
C GLY A 84 -16.91 -2.09 -7.70
N ASP A 85 -16.79 -1.96 -9.01
CA ASP A 85 -16.22 -2.95 -9.93
C ASP A 85 -14.90 -2.43 -10.51
N LEU A 86 -13.77 -2.95 -10.00
CA LEU A 86 -12.43 -2.57 -10.43
C LEU A 86 -12.19 -2.83 -11.93
N SER A 87 -12.86 -3.84 -12.50
CA SER A 87 -12.68 -4.21 -13.91
C SER A 87 -13.21 -3.16 -14.89
N LYS A 88 -14.02 -2.21 -14.41
CA LYS A 88 -14.49 -1.06 -15.20
C LYS A 88 -13.52 0.10 -15.19
N VAL A 89 -12.65 0.17 -14.19
CA VAL A 89 -11.72 1.27 -13.94
C VAL A 89 -10.32 0.92 -14.41
N ASN A 90 -9.78 -0.21 -13.95
CA ASN A 90 -8.42 -0.63 -14.26
C ASN A 90 -8.37 -1.46 -15.54
N LEU A 91 -7.35 -1.18 -16.36
CA LEU A 91 -6.98 -2.04 -17.47
C LEU A 91 -6.23 -3.25 -16.89
N GLN A 92 -6.68 -4.44 -17.20
CA GLN A 92 -6.09 -5.70 -16.72
C GLN A 92 -5.33 -6.41 -17.83
N ILE A 93 -4.44 -7.34 -17.47
CA ILE A 93 -3.64 -8.11 -18.46
C ILE A 93 -4.55 -8.80 -19.48
N LYS A 94 -5.67 -9.42 -19.05
CA LYS A 94 -6.65 -10.06 -19.94
C LYS A 94 -7.26 -9.14 -21.01
N ASP A 95 -7.21 -7.82 -20.80
CA ASP A 95 -7.77 -6.85 -21.73
C ASP A 95 -6.81 -6.52 -22.88
N ILE A 96 -5.52 -6.78 -22.68
CA ILE A 96 -4.44 -6.44 -23.64
C ILE A 96 -3.68 -7.65 -24.17
N SER A 97 -3.78 -8.82 -23.51
CA SER A 97 -3.15 -10.06 -23.95
C SER A 97 -4.15 -11.22 -23.93
N LYS A 98 -4.08 -12.06 -24.95
CA LYS A 98 -4.80 -13.35 -25.01
C LYS A 98 -3.95 -14.50 -24.50
N ASP A 99 -2.63 -14.30 -24.46
CA ASP A 99 -1.69 -15.31 -24.03
C ASP A 99 -1.53 -15.27 -22.51
N VAL A 100 -1.50 -16.45 -21.89
CA VAL A 100 -1.17 -16.57 -20.47
C VAL A 100 0.34 -16.38 -20.32
N LEU A 101 0.73 -15.33 -19.61
CA LEU A 101 2.13 -15.04 -19.32
C LEU A 101 2.51 -15.70 -17.99
N GLU A 102 3.61 -16.46 -18.00
CA GLU A 102 4.09 -17.12 -16.80
C GLU A 102 4.42 -16.08 -15.70
N GLY A 103 3.91 -16.32 -14.50
CA GLY A 103 4.11 -15.40 -13.36
C GLY A 103 3.28 -14.11 -13.39
N LEU A 104 2.41 -13.92 -14.41
CA LEU A 104 1.58 -12.72 -14.52
C LEU A 104 0.09 -13.10 -14.61
N PRO A 105 -0.68 -12.96 -13.52
CA PRO A 105 -2.09 -13.29 -13.52
C PRO A 105 -2.90 -12.45 -14.52
N MET A 106 -3.84 -13.06 -15.21
CA MET A 106 -4.69 -12.38 -16.21
C MET A 106 -5.52 -11.23 -15.63
N HIS A 107 -5.81 -11.26 -14.34
CA HIS A 107 -6.54 -10.22 -13.63
C HIS A 107 -5.63 -9.14 -13.00
N ALA A 108 -4.30 -9.28 -13.11
CA ALA A 108 -3.38 -8.26 -12.63
C ALA A 108 -3.61 -6.92 -13.36
N THR A 109 -3.41 -5.85 -12.64
CA THR A 109 -3.56 -4.49 -13.17
C THR A 109 -2.40 -4.18 -14.14
N ALA A 110 -2.74 -3.90 -15.40
CA ALA A 110 -1.79 -3.40 -16.39
C ALA A 110 -1.71 -1.87 -16.37
N SER A 111 -2.83 -1.19 -16.11
CA SER A 111 -2.88 0.26 -15.97
C SER A 111 -3.98 0.69 -15.01
N LEU A 112 -3.58 1.34 -13.94
CA LEU A 112 -4.49 1.96 -12.98
C LEU A 112 -5.32 3.04 -13.68
N PHE A 113 -6.63 3.00 -13.50
CA PHE A 113 -7.61 3.88 -14.16
C PHE A 113 -7.60 3.80 -15.70
N GLY A 114 -6.90 2.85 -16.31
CA GLY A 114 -6.71 2.80 -17.77
C GLY A 114 -7.99 2.62 -18.57
N LYS A 115 -9.05 2.01 -18.01
CA LYS A 115 -10.37 1.87 -18.65
C LYS A 115 -11.29 3.06 -18.43
N ALA A 116 -11.06 3.87 -17.42
CA ALA A 116 -11.93 4.99 -17.08
C ALA A 116 -12.03 6.05 -18.20
N VAL A 117 -11.05 6.06 -19.12
CA VAL A 117 -11.05 6.97 -20.29
C VAL A 117 -12.23 6.69 -21.23
N ASN A 118 -12.61 5.42 -21.40
CA ASN A 118 -13.57 5.00 -22.41
C ASN A 118 -14.87 4.41 -21.81
N ASN A 119 -14.91 4.16 -20.51
CA ASN A 119 -16.05 3.56 -19.83
C ASN A 119 -16.83 4.60 -19.01
N GLN A 120 -18.13 4.40 -18.89
CA GLN A 120 -18.89 5.02 -17.81
C GLN A 120 -18.55 4.30 -16.51
N VAL A 121 -17.97 5.04 -15.56
CA VAL A 121 -17.61 4.54 -14.23
C VAL A 121 -18.49 5.21 -13.19
N SER A 122 -18.93 4.44 -12.20
CA SER A 122 -19.68 4.97 -11.06
C SER A 122 -18.73 5.54 -10.00
N ASN A 123 -19.29 6.26 -9.03
CA ASN A 123 -18.49 6.75 -7.88
C ASN A 123 -17.92 5.60 -7.05
N GLU A 124 -18.65 4.50 -6.96
CA GLU A 124 -18.25 3.26 -6.29
C GLU A 124 -17.06 2.61 -6.99
N ASP A 125 -17.09 2.57 -8.33
CA ASP A 125 -15.99 2.06 -9.15
C ASP A 125 -14.73 2.93 -8.94
N VAL A 126 -14.88 4.27 -8.96
CA VAL A 126 -13.78 5.22 -8.70
C VAL A 126 -13.23 5.07 -7.28
N ALA A 127 -14.10 4.90 -6.28
CA ALA A 127 -13.69 4.68 -4.89
C ALA A 127 -12.79 3.45 -4.75
N LYS A 128 -13.20 2.33 -5.37
CA LYS A 128 -12.40 1.10 -5.42
C LYS A 128 -11.08 1.30 -6.14
N GLY A 129 -11.11 2.00 -7.28
CA GLY A 129 -9.91 2.34 -8.04
C GLY A 129 -8.90 3.16 -7.23
N ILE A 130 -9.34 4.13 -6.42
CA ILE A 130 -8.46 4.94 -5.56
C ILE A 130 -7.78 4.06 -4.50
N ILE A 131 -8.54 3.20 -3.81
CA ILE A 131 -7.99 2.31 -2.78
C ILE A 131 -6.93 1.40 -3.39
N VAL A 132 -7.28 0.70 -4.46
CA VAL A 132 -6.38 -0.27 -5.12
C VAL A 132 -5.14 0.44 -5.68
N MET A 133 -5.30 1.61 -6.29
CA MET A 133 -4.16 2.39 -6.79
C MET A 133 -3.15 2.70 -5.69
N VAL A 134 -3.61 3.15 -4.52
CA VAL A 134 -2.71 3.47 -3.42
C VAL A 134 -2.01 2.21 -2.92
N LEU A 135 -2.74 1.13 -2.69
CA LEU A 135 -2.19 -0.10 -2.14
C LEU A 135 -1.26 -0.82 -3.14
N GLU A 136 -1.65 -0.98 -4.40
CA GLU A 136 -0.78 -1.61 -5.43
C GLU A 136 0.51 -0.80 -5.65
N THR A 137 0.43 0.54 -5.61
CA THR A 137 1.63 1.39 -5.72
C THR A 137 2.58 1.16 -4.54
N ILE A 138 2.03 1.07 -3.32
CA ILE A 138 2.82 0.77 -2.12
C ILE A 138 3.47 -0.61 -2.23
N GLY A 139 2.70 -1.64 -2.56
CA GLY A 139 3.21 -3.00 -2.68
C GLY A 139 4.29 -3.12 -3.76
N SER A 140 4.06 -2.55 -4.94
CA SER A 140 5.05 -2.54 -6.03
C SER A 140 6.34 -1.84 -5.61
N ALA A 141 6.25 -0.69 -4.94
CA ALA A 141 7.44 0.02 -4.45
C ALA A 141 8.20 -0.80 -3.39
N ALA A 142 7.47 -1.46 -2.48
CA ALA A 142 8.08 -2.32 -1.47
C ALA A 142 8.84 -3.49 -2.11
N VAL A 143 8.21 -4.22 -3.03
CA VAL A 143 8.85 -5.34 -3.76
C VAL A 143 10.06 -4.86 -4.55
N LEU A 144 9.93 -3.79 -5.34
CA LEU A 144 11.03 -3.25 -6.15
C LEU A 144 12.21 -2.79 -5.29
N SER A 145 11.96 -2.29 -4.07
CA SER A 145 13.01 -1.84 -3.15
C SER A 145 13.88 -2.98 -2.62
N THR A 146 13.39 -4.23 -2.67
CA THR A 146 14.09 -5.39 -2.12
C THR A 146 14.79 -6.28 -3.15
N LEU A 147 14.63 -6.01 -4.46
CA LEU A 147 15.15 -6.87 -5.54
C LEU A 147 16.64 -7.21 -5.41
N ASN A 148 17.45 -6.33 -4.86
CA ASN A 148 18.89 -6.52 -4.72
C ASN A 148 19.35 -6.73 -3.25
N SER A 149 18.42 -6.81 -2.30
CA SER A 149 18.74 -6.90 -0.86
C SER A 149 18.69 -8.33 -0.32
N GLY A 150 18.07 -9.25 -1.05
CA GLY A 150 17.78 -10.61 -0.60
C GLY A 150 16.65 -10.71 0.44
N ILE A 151 16.01 -9.59 0.79
CA ILE A 151 14.87 -9.56 1.70
C ILE A 151 13.63 -10.05 0.96
N LYS A 152 12.90 -10.97 1.58
CA LYS A 152 11.67 -11.57 1.04
C LYS A 152 10.45 -11.37 1.96
N ASP A 153 10.70 -10.97 3.20
CA ASP A 153 9.67 -10.81 4.21
C ASP A 153 9.33 -9.33 4.41
N PHE A 154 8.03 -9.04 4.46
CA PHE A 154 7.51 -7.68 4.58
C PHE A 154 6.62 -7.58 5.81
N CYS A 155 6.84 -6.56 6.65
CA CYS A 155 5.95 -6.22 7.75
C CYS A 155 5.22 -4.91 7.44
N MET A 156 3.92 -5.01 7.19
CA MET A 156 3.06 -3.85 6.93
C MET A 156 2.62 -3.24 8.26
N ILE A 157 2.89 -1.95 8.47
CA ILE A 157 2.45 -1.22 9.66
C ILE A 157 1.72 0.07 9.28
N GLY A 158 1.04 0.68 10.25
CA GLY A 158 0.29 1.93 10.06
C GLY A 158 -1.20 1.72 9.89
N ASN A 159 -1.93 2.84 9.78
CA ASN A 159 -3.40 2.81 9.83
C ASN A 159 -4.06 2.09 8.65
N LEU A 160 -3.43 2.05 7.48
CA LEU A 160 -4.00 1.37 6.31
C LEU A 160 -4.05 -0.15 6.47
N THR A 161 -3.25 -0.75 7.37
CA THR A 161 -3.30 -2.18 7.65
C THR A 161 -4.62 -2.66 8.28
N ARG A 162 -5.45 -1.72 8.76
CA ARG A 162 -6.77 -2.01 9.33
C ARG A 162 -7.84 -2.24 8.27
N MET A 163 -7.54 -1.92 7.02
CA MET A 163 -8.45 -2.11 5.89
C MET A 163 -8.36 -3.57 5.40
N GLU A 164 -9.50 -4.19 5.13
CA GLU A 164 -9.55 -5.54 4.56
C GLU A 164 -8.93 -5.57 3.16
N GLU A 165 -9.16 -4.53 2.38
CA GLU A 165 -8.59 -4.33 1.04
C GLU A 165 -7.05 -4.35 1.05
N CYS A 166 -6.43 -3.92 2.15
CA CYS A 166 -4.98 -4.00 2.33
C CYS A 166 -4.51 -5.47 2.29
N ARG A 167 -5.23 -6.36 2.98
CA ARG A 167 -4.93 -7.80 2.96
C ARG A 167 -5.21 -8.40 1.59
N GLU A 168 -6.34 -8.07 0.98
CA GLU A 168 -6.72 -8.58 -0.34
C GLU A 168 -5.68 -8.22 -1.40
N VAL A 169 -5.25 -6.96 -1.46
CA VAL A 169 -4.28 -6.49 -2.46
C VAL A 169 -2.91 -7.12 -2.25
N PHE A 170 -2.40 -7.14 -1.02
CA PHE A 170 -1.04 -7.64 -0.78
C PHE A 170 -0.94 -9.16 -0.85
N SER A 171 -2.01 -9.92 -0.58
CA SER A 171 -1.98 -11.38 -0.69
C SER A 171 -1.83 -11.90 -2.13
N VAL A 172 -2.10 -11.08 -3.14
CA VAL A 172 -1.92 -11.45 -4.56
C VAL A 172 -0.62 -10.92 -5.16
N MET A 173 0.19 -10.23 -4.35
CA MET A 173 1.49 -9.67 -4.77
C MET A 173 2.69 -10.50 -4.26
N GLU A 174 2.41 -11.66 -3.62
CA GLU A 174 3.42 -12.61 -3.12
C GLU A 174 4.14 -13.35 -4.26
#